data_7db97bae316a5497f2ccc0d69ea7798a
#
_entry.id   7db97bae316a5497f2ccc0d69ea7798a
#
_cell.length_a   1.000
_cell.length_b   1.000
_cell.length_c   1.000
_cell.angle_alpha   90.00
_cell.angle_beta   90.00
_cell.angle_gamma   90.00
#
_symmetry.space_group_name_H-M   'P 1'
#
loop_
_entity.id
_entity.type
_entity.pdbx_description
1 polymer ?
#
loop_
_entity_poly.entity_id
_entity_poly.type
_entity_poly.pdbx_seq_one_letter_code
_entity_poly.pdbx_strand_id
1 'polypeptide(L)' 'MPAKYRIKDTPVMCEGEKGDIVYACIQDDFNAAMMLTQMTNTLHVSVTLDPAGDYPCFPIPAHNLEQIHDQP' A
#
# COMPACT_ATOMS: atom_id res chain seq x y z
N MET A 1 4.56 14.41 4.77
CA MET A 1 3.45 13.77 4.04
C MET A 1 3.82 12.36 3.68
N PRO A 2 2.91 11.39 3.79
CA PRO A 2 3.22 10.02 3.39
C PRO A 2 3.49 9.93 1.91
N ALA A 3 4.29 8.95 1.51
CA ALA A 3 4.50 8.67 0.11
C ALA A 3 3.18 8.27 -0.55
N LYS A 4 3.04 8.62 -1.81
CA LYS A 4 1.81 8.43 -2.57
C LYS A 4 2.06 7.47 -3.73
N TYR A 5 1.12 6.54 -3.94
CA TYR A 5 1.24 5.53 -4.99
C TYR A 5 -0.08 5.35 -5.71
N ARG A 6 0.00 4.85 -6.94
CA ARG A 6 -1.17 4.41 -7.70
C ARG A 6 -1.14 2.89 -7.81
N ILE A 7 -2.29 2.25 -7.64
CA ILE A 7 -2.41 0.81 -7.79
C ILE A 7 -2.46 0.49 -9.28
N LYS A 8 -1.54 -0.36 -9.75
CA LYS A 8 -1.42 -0.68 -11.18
C LYS A 8 -2.44 -1.70 -11.64
N ASP A 9 -2.71 -2.72 -10.82
CA ASP A 9 -3.70 -3.75 -11.14
C ASP A 9 -4.57 -3.99 -9.92
N THR A 10 -5.84 -4.38 -10.14
CA THR A 10 -6.74 -4.68 -9.04
C THR A 10 -6.18 -5.84 -8.22
N PRO A 11 -5.78 -5.61 -6.96
CA PRO A 11 -5.19 -6.68 -6.17
C PRO A 11 -6.25 -7.60 -5.62
N VAL A 12 -5.85 -8.87 -5.41
CA VAL A 12 -6.71 -9.85 -4.78
C VAL A 12 -6.64 -9.62 -3.27
N MET A 13 -7.78 -9.58 -2.60
CA MET A 13 -7.90 -9.48 -1.14
C MET A 13 -7.36 -8.17 -0.56
N CYS A 14 -7.35 -7.12 -1.37
CA CYS A 14 -6.99 -5.78 -0.91
C CYS A 14 -8.21 -4.87 -1.01
N GLU A 15 -8.18 -3.77 -0.29
CA GLU A 15 -9.31 -2.85 -0.25
C GLU A 15 -9.34 -1.88 -1.42
N GLY A 16 -8.18 -1.64 -2.05
CA GLY A 16 -8.10 -0.73 -3.18
C GLY A 16 -8.34 -1.43 -4.49
N GLU A 17 -8.58 -0.65 -5.53
CA GLU A 17 -8.78 -1.13 -6.88
C GLU A 17 -7.78 -0.48 -7.83
N LYS A 18 -7.66 -1.05 -9.03
CA LYS A 18 -6.80 -0.50 -10.06
C LYS A 18 -7.09 0.99 -10.29
N GLY A 19 -6.06 1.78 -10.28
CA GLY A 19 -6.16 3.22 -10.48
C GLY A 19 -6.33 4.04 -9.22
N ASP A 20 -6.64 3.38 -8.10
CA ASP A 20 -6.80 4.09 -6.82
C ASP A 20 -5.47 4.65 -6.34
N ILE A 21 -5.55 5.80 -5.69
CA ILE A 21 -4.40 6.41 -5.03
C ILE A 21 -4.36 5.92 -3.59
N VAL A 22 -3.21 5.43 -3.19
CA VAL A 22 -2.97 4.98 -1.81
C VAL A 22 -1.74 5.68 -1.26
N TYR A 23 -1.61 5.66 0.05
CA TYR A 23 -0.57 6.38 0.77
C TYR A 23 0.14 5.41 1.71
N ALA A 24 1.42 5.65 1.97
CA ALA A 24 2.15 4.83 2.93
C ALA A 24 1.47 4.91 4.29
N CYS A 25 1.27 3.76 4.93
CA CYS A 25 0.66 3.71 6.24
C CYS A 25 1.70 4.07 7.31
N ILE A 26 1.39 5.07 8.14
CA ILE A 26 2.30 5.51 9.19
C ILE A 26 2.01 4.84 10.52
N GLN A 27 0.87 4.15 10.63
CA GLN A 27 0.50 3.44 11.85
C GLN A 27 0.09 2.03 11.48
N ASP A 28 1.01 1.09 11.65
CA ASP A 28 0.78 -0.30 11.31
C ASP A 28 1.11 -1.16 12.53
N ASP A 29 0.13 -1.27 13.45
CA ASP A 29 0.30 -2.03 14.68
C ASP A 29 0.38 -3.54 14.42
N PHE A 30 -0.23 -3.99 13.33
CA PHE A 30 -0.17 -5.39 12.94
C PHE A 30 0.49 -5.46 11.57
N ASN A 31 1.74 -5.90 11.56
CA ASN A 31 2.55 -5.85 10.35
C ASN A 31 2.20 -6.97 9.38
N ALA A 32 1.01 -6.90 8.79
CA ALA A 32 0.54 -7.89 7.83
C ALA A 32 1.41 -7.90 6.58
N ALA A 33 1.95 -6.76 6.19
CA ALA A 33 2.82 -6.69 5.01
C ALA A 33 4.09 -7.51 5.22
N MET A 34 4.68 -7.44 6.40
CA MET A 34 5.86 -8.26 6.70
C MET A 34 5.52 -9.75 6.70
N MET A 35 4.38 -10.12 7.29
CA MET A 35 3.94 -11.50 7.30
C MET A 35 3.75 -12.03 5.90
N LEU A 36 3.07 -11.28 5.05
CA LEU A 36 2.83 -11.71 3.68
C LEU A 36 4.13 -11.77 2.88
N THR A 37 5.05 -10.84 3.11
CA THR A 37 6.36 -10.89 2.47
C THR A 37 7.07 -12.21 2.78
N GLN A 38 7.03 -12.63 4.04
CA GLN A 38 7.67 -13.88 4.45
C GLN A 38 6.94 -15.10 3.91
N MET A 39 5.60 -15.08 3.92
CA MET A 39 4.80 -16.21 3.50
C MET A 39 4.84 -16.45 2.00
N THR A 40 4.87 -15.40 1.21
CA THR A 40 4.78 -15.49 -0.25
C THR A 40 6.11 -15.27 -0.95
N ASN A 41 7.14 -14.89 -0.21
CA ASN A 41 8.45 -14.53 -0.77
C ASN A 41 8.36 -13.39 -1.80
N THR A 42 7.35 -12.54 -1.63
CA THR A 42 7.13 -11.37 -2.46
C THR A 42 7.00 -10.16 -1.55
N LEU A 43 7.73 -9.09 -1.85
CA LEU A 43 7.72 -7.89 -0.99
C LEU A 43 6.32 -7.26 -0.97
N HIS A 44 5.80 -7.07 0.24
CA HIS A 44 4.55 -6.37 0.48
C HIS A 44 4.82 -5.14 1.31
N VAL A 45 3.99 -4.12 1.13
CA VAL A 45 4.04 -2.88 1.90
C VAL A 45 2.66 -2.56 2.43
N SER A 46 2.59 -1.81 3.53
CA SER A 46 1.31 -1.38 4.11
C SER A 46 0.94 -0.02 3.53
N VAL A 47 -0.27 0.07 3.01
CA VAL A 47 -0.80 1.30 2.44
C VAL A 47 -2.22 1.54 2.95
N THR A 48 -2.71 2.74 2.72
CA THR A 48 -4.05 3.13 3.14
C THR A 48 -4.66 4.05 2.08
N LEU A 49 -5.98 4.08 2.03
CA LEU A 49 -6.69 5.02 1.16
C LEU A 49 -6.77 6.42 1.79
N ASP A 50 -6.43 6.55 3.06
CA ASP A 50 -6.46 7.83 3.78
C ASP A 50 -5.23 8.67 3.43
N PRO A 51 -5.41 9.91 2.91
CA PRO A 51 -4.28 10.77 2.57
C PRO A 51 -3.34 11.09 3.74
N ALA A 52 -3.84 11.00 4.97
CA ALA A 52 -3.01 11.23 6.16
C ALA A 52 -2.15 10.03 6.52
N GLY A 53 -2.33 8.88 5.86
CA GLY A 53 -1.58 7.67 6.18
C GLY A 53 -2.12 6.91 7.38
N ASP A 54 -3.38 7.16 7.72
CA ASP A 54 -4.03 6.53 8.87
C ASP A 54 -4.83 5.31 8.48
N TYR A 55 -5.42 4.64 9.48
CA TYR A 55 -6.23 3.46 9.25
C TYR A 55 -7.43 3.75 8.35
N PRO A 56 -7.94 2.73 7.67
CA PRO A 56 -7.46 1.36 7.68
C PRO A 56 -6.28 1.14 6.75
N CYS A 57 -5.31 0.37 7.22
CA CYS A 57 -4.15 -0.01 6.42
C CYS A 57 -4.32 -1.43 5.90
N PHE A 58 -3.78 -1.71 4.72
CA PHE A 58 -3.83 -3.05 4.15
C PHE A 58 -2.52 -3.33 3.41
N PRO A 59 -2.12 -4.61 3.33
CA PRO A 59 -0.91 -4.97 2.61
C PRO A 59 -1.17 -5.10 1.11
N ILE A 60 -0.17 -4.76 0.31
CA ILE A 60 -0.24 -4.89 -1.13
C ILE A 60 1.16 -5.23 -1.65
N PRO A 61 1.28 -6.09 -2.68
CA PRO A 61 2.59 -6.34 -3.28
C PRO A 61 3.22 -5.06 -3.80
N ALA A 62 4.46 -4.83 -3.45
CA ALA A 62 5.13 -3.58 -3.82
C ALA A 62 5.21 -3.40 -5.34
N HIS A 63 5.34 -4.50 -6.10
CA HIS A 63 5.43 -4.41 -7.56
C HIS A 63 4.11 -3.96 -8.20
N ASN A 64 3.02 -3.96 -7.43
CA ASN A 64 1.71 -3.53 -7.92
C ASN A 64 1.47 -2.03 -7.69
N LEU A 65 2.47 -1.31 -7.24
CA LEU A 65 2.38 0.11 -6.95
C LEU A 65 3.29 0.90 -7.88
N GLU A 66 2.78 2.04 -8.34
CA GLU A 66 3.55 3.02 -9.08
C GLU A 66 3.69 4.26 -8.20
N GLN A 67 4.91 4.65 -7.89
CA GLN A 67 5.12 5.80 -7.04
C GLN A 67 4.78 7.08 -7.78
N ILE A 68 4.02 7.95 -7.14
CA ILE A 68 3.64 9.24 -7.69
C ILE A 68 4.52 10.29 -7.04
N HIS A 69 5.22 11.07 -7.86
CA HIS A 69 6.08 12.14 -7.38
C HIS A 69 5.32 13.44 -7.47
N ASP A 70 5.08 14.07 -6.31
CA ASP A 70 4.51 15.40 -6.27
C ASP A 70 5.62 16.39 -6.57
N GLN A 71 5.67 16.85 -7.79
CA GLN A 71 6.69 17.80 -8.19
C GLN A 71 6.28 19.21 -7.82
N PRO A 72 7.16 19.94 -7.17
CA PRO A 72 6.91 21.36 -6.96
C PRO A 72 6.91 22.12 -8.27
#